data_2725753c8d92d267a9c153ad260ce0a9
#
_entry.id   2725753c8d92d267a9c153ad260ce0a9
#
_cell.length_a   1.000
_cell.length_b   1.000
_cell.length_c   1.000
_cell.angle_alpha   90.00
_cell.angle_beta   90.00
_cell.angle_gamma   90.00
#
_symmetry.space_group_name_H-M   'P 1'
#
loop_
_entity.id
_entity.type
_entity.pdbx_description
1 polymer ?
#
loop_
_entity_poly.entity_id
_entity_poly.type
_entity_poly.pdbx_seq_one_letter_code
_entity_poly.pdbx_strand_id
1 'polypeptide(L)'
;FWDSTGAEWASGTLAGKPAAVFTSTATMHGGQESTLLAMMLPLLHHGCVIVGIPFTEPRLSSTQTGGTPYGASHVSGADGKAAFSEDEKVLAKALGRRVAQISLKLGA
;
A
#
# COMPACT_ATOMS: atom_id res chain seq x y z
N PHE A 1 0.28 5.49 17.07
CA PHE A 1 -0.79 4.48 16.87
C PHE A 1 -0.27 3.06 17.08
N TRP A 2 0.80 2.67 16.40
CA TRP A 2 1.30 1.30 16.48
C TRP A 2 1.76 0.91 17.89
N ASP A 3 2.31 1.84 18.66
CA ASP A 3 2.71 1.58 20.05
C ASP A 3 1.53 1.17 20.93
N SER A 4 0.31 1.55 20.55
CA SER A 4 -0.91 1.19 21.28
C SER A 4 -1.44 -0.21 20.96
N THR A 5 -0.81 -0.94 20.03
CA THR A 5 -1.27 -2.25 19.57
C THR A 5 -0.52 -3.42 20.19
N GLY A 6 0.15 -3.21 21.33
CA GLY A 6 0.95 -4.25 21.96
C GLY A 6 0.17 -5.49 22.36
N ALA A 7 -1.07 -5.32 22.83
CA ALA A 7 -1.93 -6.44 23.21
C ALA A 7 -2.30 -7.30 21.99
N GLU A 8 -2.65 -6.67 20.88
CA GLU A 8 -2.98 -7.32 19.63
C GLU A 8 -1.77 -8.06 19.05
N TRP A 9 -0.57 -7.44 19.14
CA TRP A 9 0.66 -8.09 18.73
C TRP A 9 0.92 -9.35 19.58
N ALA A 10 0.81 -9.22 20.89
CA ALA A 10 1.07 -10.33 21.81
C ALA A 10 0.11 -11.51 21.58
N SER A 11 -1.14 -11.24 21.22
CA SER A 11 -2.14 -12.27 20.93
C SER A 11 -2.07 -12.81 19.51
N GLY A 12 -1.27 -12.18 18.62
CA GLY A 12 -1.16 -12.60 17.23
C GLY A 12 -2.40 -12.30 16.40
N THR A 13 -3.16 -11.29 16.76
CA THR A 13 -4.43 -10.96 16.09
C THR A 13 -4.29 -10.77 14.59
N LEU A 14 -3.19 -10.15 14.13
CA LEU A 14 -2.95 -9.88 12.70
C LEU A 14 -2.03 -10.90 12.01
N ALA A 15 -1.50 -11.86 12.76
CA ALA A 15 -0.57 -12.83 12.19
C ALA A 15 -1.21 -13.60 11.04
N GLY A 16 -0.53 -13.65 9.90
CA GLY A 16 -0.99 -14.36 8.71
C GLY A 16 -2.02 -13.60 7.88
N LYS A 17 -2.46 -12.42 8.31
CA LYS A 17 -3.42 -11.63 7.53
C LYS A 17 -2.70 -10.84 6.44
N PRO A 18 -3.26 -10.77 5.23
CA PRO A 18 -2.70 -9.92 4.18
C PRO A 18 -2.87 -8.44 4.51
N ALA A 19 -1.86 -7.65 4.22
CA ALA A 19 -1.87 -6.22 4.48
C ALA A 19 -1.18 -5.47 3.34
N ALA A 20 -1.65 -4.26 3.07
CA ALA A 20 -1.06 -3.39 2.07
C ALA A 20 -1.02 -1.97 2.61
N VAL A 21 -0.21 -1.13 1.97
CA VAL A 21 -0.02 0.26 2.37
C VAL A 21 -0.28 1.19 1.20
N PHE A 22 -0.64 2.43 1.50
CA PHE A 22 -0.83 3.47 0.50
C PHE A 22 -0.45 4.82 1.08
N THR A 23 -0.17 5.78 0.22
CA THR A 23 0.23 7.13 0.65
C THR A 23 -0.16 8.19 -0.38
N SER A 24 -0.02 9.44 0.00
CA SER A 24 -0.16 10.59 -0.87
C SER A 24 0.98 11.56 -0.58
N THR A 25 1.59 12.11 -1.63
CA THR A 25 2.68 13.06 -1.49
C THR A 25 2.48 14.24 -2.43
N ALA A 26 3.12 15.37 -2.14
CA ALA A 26 3.04 16.54 -3.01
C ALA A 26 3.76 16.31 -4.35
N THR A 27 4.86 15.55 -4.34
CA THR A 27 5.70 15.30 -5.52
C THR A 27 5.94 13.80 -5.70
N MET A 28 6.31 13.40 -6.93
CA MET A 28 6.62 11.99 -7.22
C MET A 28 7.75 11.44 -6.36
N HIS A 29 8.74 12.26 -6.06
CA HIS A 29 9.93 11.85 -5.31
C HIS A 29 9.95 12.41 -3.90
N GLY A 30 8.80 12.85 -3.40
CA GLY A 30 8.63 13.38 -2.05
C GLY A 30 8.48 12.33 -0.97
N GLY A 31 9.09 11.16 -1.15
CA GLY A 31 9.09 10.10 -0.16
C GLY A 31 8.03 9.03 -0.35
N GLN A 32 7.47 8.89 -1.55
CA GLN A 32 6.43 7.86 -1.78
C GLN A 32 6.90 6.46 -1.40
N GLU A 33 8.00 6.01 -2.00
CA GLU A 33 8.51 4.66 -1.77
C GLU A 33 9.00 4.47 -0.34
N SER A 34 9.76 5.43 0.18
CA SER A 34 10.30 5.34 1.55
C SER A 34 9.20 5.32 2.61
N THR A 35 8.14 6.11 2.42
CA THR A 35 6.99 6.12 3.32
C THR A 35 6.27 4.78 3.30
N LEU A 36 6.02 4.23 2.10
CA LEU A 36 5.35 2.93 1.97
C LEU A 36 6.18 1.83 2.63
N LEU A 37 7.48 1.80 2.40
CA LEU A 37 8.37 0.79 3.01
C LEU A 37 8.42 0.94 4.54
N ALA A 38 8.47 2.17 5.04
CA ALA A 38 8.44 2.42 6.48
C ALA A 38 7.13 1.94 7.12
N MET A 39 6.00 2.13 6.44
CA MET A 39 4.70 1.66 6.92
C MET A 39 4.60 0.14 6.98
N MET A 40 5.38 -0.58 6.20
CA MET A 40 5.39 -2.05 6.22
C MET A 40 6.04 -2.62 7.49
N LEU A 41 6.94 -1.89 8.13
CA LEU A 41 7.70 -2.42 9.27
C LEU A 41 6.79 -2.86 10.42
N PRO A 42 5.84 -2.02 10.92
CA PRO A 42 4.95 -2.49 11.96
C PRO A 42 4.03 -3.62 11.51
N LEU A 43 3.64 -3.67 10.23
CA LEU A 43 2.84 -4.77 9.72
C LEU A 43 3.61 -6.09 9.73
N LEU A 44 4.88 -6.06 9.33
CA LEU A 44 5.76 -7.22 9.43
C LEU A 44 5.94 -7.65 10.89
N HIS A 45 6.06 -6.69 11.80
CA HIS A 45 6.18 -6.96 13.22
C HIS A 45 4.95 -7.68 13.78
N HIS A 46 3.77 -7.36 13.25
CA HIS A 46 2.52 -8.04 13.58
C HIS A 46 2.36 -9.40 12.89
N GLY A 47 3.26 -9.78 12.02
CA GLY A 47 3.18 -11.06 11.31
C GLY A 47 2.28 -11.05 10.09
N CYS A 48 1.97 -9.88 9.54
CA CYS A 48 1.15 -9.78 8.33
C CYS A 48 1.87 -10.31 7.10
N VAL A 49 1.10 -10.74 6.11
CA VAL A 49 1.60 -11.07 4.78
C VAL A 49 1.50 -9.81 3.93
N ILE A 50 2.63 -9.21 3.58
CA ILE A 50 2.66 -7.95 2.85
C ILE A 50 2.30 -8.18 1.39
N VAL A 51 1.40 -7.35 0.85
CA VAL A 51 0.93 -7.41 -0.53
C VAL A 51 1.27 -6.11 -1.24
N GLY A 52 1.97 -6.21 -2.36
CA GLY A 52 2.25 -5.08 -3.24
C GLY A 52 1.51 -5.21 -4.57
N ILE A 53 1.90 -4.37 -5.53
CA ILE A 53 1.34 -4.38 -6.89
C ILE A 53 2.38 -5.02 -7.81
N PRO A 54 2.07 -6.14 -8.48
CA PRO A 54 3.03 -6.80 -9.36
C PRO A 54 3.17 -6.06 -10.70
N PHE A 55 4.32 -6.17 -11.34
CA PHE A 55 4.55 -5.59 -12.66
C PHE A 55 3.77 -6.28 -13.80
N THR A 56 2.96 -7.28 -13.47
CA THR A 56 1.92 -7.76 -14.37
C THR A 56 0.80 -6.74 -14.60
N GLU A 57 0.74 -5.71 -13.75
CA GLU A 57 -0.09 -4.53 -13.98
C GLU A 57 0.67 -3.56 -14.89
N PRO A 58 0.26 -3.41 -16.17
CA PRO A 58 1.06 -2.62 -17.13
C PRO A 58 1.22 -1.16 -16.74
N ARG A 59 0.28 -0.61 -16.01
CA ARG A 59 0.31 0.80 -15.60
C ARG A 59 1.41 1.12 -14.61
N LEU A 60 1.98 0.14 -13.92
CA LEU A 60 3.17 0.37 -13.11
C LEU A 60 4.35 0.86 -13.93
N SER A 61 4.50 0.35 -15.15
CA SER A 61 5.59 0.74 -16.03
C SER A 61 5.33 2.05 -16.77
N SER A 62 4.07 2.44 -16.94
CA SER A 62 3.69 3.61 -17.74
C SER A 62 3.28 4.82 -16.93
N THR A 63 2.96 4.67 -15.65
CA THR A 63 2.50 5.80 -14.84
C THR A 63 3.55 6.91 -14.77
N GLN A 64 3.07 8.14 -14.88
CA GLN A 64 3.87 9.36 -14.69
C GLN A 64 3.41 10.13 -13.46
N THR A 65 2.56 9.54 -12.65
CA THR A 65 2.06 10.08 -11.40
C THR A 65 2.28 9.06 -10.30
N GLY A 66 1.32 8.84 -9.41
CA GLY A 66 1.45 7.86 -8.36
C GLY A 66 1.34 6.42 -8.85
N GLY A 67 1.57 5.50 -7.93
CA GLY A 67 1.56 4.06 -8.19
C GLY A 67 2.95 3.46 -8.16
N THR A 68 3.19 2.56 -7.22
CA THR A 68 4.48 1.89 -7.04
C THR A 68 4.23 0.41 -6.77
N PRO A 69 5.24 -0.47 -6.99
CA PRO A 69 5.09 -1.88 -6.62
C PRO A 69 4.97 -2.09 -5.09
N TYR A 70 5.34 -1.10 -4.30
CA TYR A 70 5.29 -1.19 -2.83
C TYR A 70 3.93 -0.81 -2.27
N GLY A 71 3.07 -0.17 -3.06
CA GLY A 71 1.73 0.23 -2.66
C GLY A 71 1.16 1.31 -3.56
N ALA A 72 -0.13 1.56 -3.39
CA ALA A 72 -0.81 2.62 -4.13
C ALA A 72 -0.35 3.99 -3.62
N SER A 73 -0.26 4.96 -4.52
CA SER A 73 0.12 6.31 -4.14
C SER A 73 -0.53 7.36 -5.03
N HIS A 74 -0.60 8.58 -4.52
CA HIS A 74 -1.18 9.72 -5.20
C HIS A 74 -0.21 10.90 -5.16
N VAL A 75 0.02 11.54 -6.30
CA VAL A 75 0.76 12.80 -6.38
C VAL A 75 -0.25 13.94 -6.34
N SER A 76 -0.33 14.60 -5.19
CA SER A 76 -1.36 15.63 -4.95
C SER A 76 -0.97 17.01 -5.50
N GLY A 77 0.29 17.20 -5.90
CA GLY A 77 0.79 18.49 -6.36
C GLY A 77 1.16 19.42 -5.21
N ALA A 78 1.83 20.51 -5.53
CA ALA A 78 2.34 21.47 -4.53
C ALA A 78 1.21 22.10 -3.70
N ASP A 79 0.03 22.29 -4.29
CA ASP A 79 -1.14 22.85 -3.61
C ASP A 79 -2.04 21.78 -2.96
N GLY A 80 -1.71 20.51 -3.12
CA GLY A 80 -2.48 19.41 -2.56
C GLY A 80 -3.83 19.16 -3.23
N LYS A 81 -4.09 19.74 -4.40
CA LYS A 81 -5.42 19.74 -5.03
C LYS A 81 -5.51 18.92 -6.31
N ALA A 82 -4.43 18.26 -6.73
CA ALA A 82 -4.48 17.46 -7.95
C ALA A 82 -5.45 16.30 -7.77
N ALA A 83 -6.31 16.08 -8.77
CA ALA A 83 -7.21 14.94 -8.80
C ALA A 83 -6.41 13.64 -8.99
N PHE A 84 -6.99 12.51 -8.61
CA PHE A 84 -6.39 11.20 -8.91
C PHE A 84 -6.28 11.03 -10.41
N SER A 85 -5.11 10.63 -10.89
CA SER A 85 -4.93 10.26 -12.28
C SER A 85 -5.61 8.90 -12.55
N GLU A 86 -5.83 8.61 -13.82
CA GLU A 86 -6.40 7.30 -14.20
C GLU A 86 -5.47 6.16 -13.81
N ASP A 87 -4.15 6.34 -13.98
CA ASP A 87 -3.16 5.35 -13.57
C ASP A 87 -3.22 5.09 -12.05
N GLU A 88 -3.30 6.15 -11.26
CA GLU A 88 -3.40 6.04 -9.82
C GLU A 88 -4.65 5.28 -9.38
N LYS A 89 -5.80 5.56 -10.03
CA LYS A 89 -7.05 4.87 -9.74
C LYS A 89 -6.98 3.39 -10.09
N VAL A 90 -6.46 3.06 -11.26
CA VAL A 90 -6.35 1.67 -11.72
C VAL A 90 -5.43 0.89 -10.81
N LEU A 91 -4.29 1.45 -10.44
CA LEU A 91 -3.32 0.78 -9.58
C LEU A 91 -3.84 0.61 -8.15
N ALA A 92 -4.53 1.60 -7.60
CA ALA A 92 -5.15 1.48 -6.28
C ALA A 92 -6.21 0.39 -6.24
N LYS A 93 -7.05 0.31 -7.29
CA LYS A 93 -8.06 -0.74 -7.41
C LYS A 93 -7.41 -2.12 -7.57
N ALA A 94 -6.33 -2.21 -8.34
CA ALA A 94 -5.59 -3.46 -8.51
C ALA A 94 -5.03 -3.96 -7.18
N LEU A 95 -4.47 -3.06 -6.36
CA LEU A 95 -3.98 -3.42 -5.04
C LEU A 95 -5.09 -3.94 -4.14
N GLY A 96 -6.20 -3.23 -4.05
CA GLY A 96 -7.35 -3.64 -3.24
C GLY A 96 -7.91 -4.99 -3.67
N ARG A 97 -8.04 -5.21 -4.98
CA ARG A 97 -8.50 -6.50 -5.53
C ARG A 97 -7.53 -7.62 -5.16
N ARG A 98 -6.23 -7.37 -5.28
CA ARG A 98 -5.22 -8.38 -4.95
C ARG A 98 -5.26 -8.75 -3.47
N VAL A 99 -5.38 -7.77 -2.58
CA VAL A 99 -5.53 -8.03 -1.14
C VAL A 99 -6.76 -8.90 -0.88
N ALA A 100 -7.90 -8.56 -1.49
CA ALA A 100 -9.12 -9.32 -1.33
C ALA A 100 -8.98 -10.76 -1.85
N GLN A 101 -8.36 -10.95 -3.01
CA GLN A 101 -8.15 -12.28 -3.59
C GLN A 101 -7.24 -13.15 -2.71
N ILE A 102 -6.16 -12.56 -2.19
CA ILE A 102 -5.24 -13.27 -1.30
C ILE A 102 -5.94 -13.60 0.02
N SER A 103 -6.74 -12.68 0.56
CA SER A 103 -7.52 -12.92 1.78
C SER A 103 -8.44 -14.11 1.62
N LEU A 104 -9.14 -14.22 0.49
CA LEU A 104 -10.01 -15.35 0.21
C LEU A 104 -9.22 -16.66 0.13
N LYS A 105 -8.05 -16.66 -0.51
CA LYS A 105 -7.22 -17.87 -0.64
C LYS A 105 -6.66 -18.33 0.71
N LEU A 106 -6.35 -17.38 1.61
CA LEU A 106 -5.81 -17.70 2.93
C LEU A 106 -6.90 -17.98 3.95
N GLY A 107 -8.16 -17.76 3.62
CA GLY A 107 -9.27 -17.89 4.56
C GLY A 107 -9.26 -16.80 5.63
N ALA A 108 -8.63 -15.70 5.33
CA ALA A 108 -8.48 -14.60 6.28
C ALA A 108 -9.69 -13.65 6.25
#